data_958da1a06613ed275c0763f9644664a4
#
_entry.id   958da1a06613ed275c0763f9644664a4
#
_cell.length_a   1.000
_cell.length_b   1.000
_cell.length_c   1.000
_cell.angle_alpha   90.00
_cell.angle_beta   90.00
_cell.angle_gamma   90.00
#
_symmetry.space_group_name_H-M   'P 1'
#
loop_
_entity.id
_entity.type
_entity.pdbx_description
1 polymer ?
#
loop_
_entity_poly.entity_id
_entity_poly.type
_entity_poly.pdbx_seq_one_letter_code
_entity_poly.pdbx_strand_id
1 'polypeptide(L)'
;MIHSTPKKMLLLLGIPLTLGCSSMPIASHHEEPIIEVRVYKVAAGKMDEWERFFHDKLVEPQEKAGIKILTAYCTLGDENLFVWSRQFSGKANMAEERAAFYQSDLWKNNLRPELKERGFIEKVEIVYTVRPSMGDGKG
;
A
#
# COMPACT_ATOMS: atom_id res chain seq x y z
N MET A 1 -64.47 13.17 60.82
CA MET A 1 -65.25 13.27 59.58
C MET A 1 -64.49 14.03 58.59
N ILE A 2 -63.74 13.42 57.73
CA ILE A 2 -63.02 14.10 56.64
C ILE A 2 -63.09 13.15 55.43
N HIS A 3 -63.84 13.59 54.43
CA HIS A 3 -63.94 12.91 53.14
C HIS A 3 -62.69 13.12 52.32
N SER A 4 -62.01 12.07 52.02
CA SER A 4 -60.87 12.11 51.10
C SER A 4 -61.29 11.54 49.74
N THR A 5 -61.30 12.37 48.75
CA THR A 5 -61.58 12.02 47.37
C THR A 5 -60.32 11.45 46.70
N PRO A 6 -60.33 10.33 45.94
CA PRO A 6 -59.20 9.83 45.27
C PRO A 6 -59.01 10.59 43.94
N LYS A 7 -57.82 11.19 43.74
CA LYS A 7 -57.36 11.75 42.45
C LYS A 7 -57.09 10.64 41.45
N LYS A 8 -57.81 10.68 40.34
CA LYS A 8 -57.55 9.83 39.18
C LYS A 8 -56.19 10.20 38.57
N MET A 9 -55.26 9.27 38.61
CA MET A 9 -53.94 9.40 37.96
C MET A 9 -54.07 8.98 36.51
N LEU A 10 -53.94 9.99 35.62
CA LEU A 10 -53.97 9.81 34.17
C LEU A 10 -52.60 9.28 33.74
N LEU A 11 -52.54 8.02 33.31
CA LEU A 11 -51.31 7.39 32.80
C LEU A 11 -51.11 7.80 31.35
N LEU A 12 -50.19 8.75 31.11
CA LEU A 12 -49.71 9.09 29.78
C LEU A 12 -48.72 8.02 29.34
N LEU A 13 -49.14 7.17 28.40
CA LEU A 13 -48.25 6.27 27.67
C LEU A 13 -47.37 7.12 26.71
N GLY A 14 -46.15 7.38 27.12
CA GLY A 14 -45.14 7.92 26.25
C GLY A 14 -44.63 6.83 25.31
N ILE A 15 -44.89 6.99 24.01
CA ILE A 15 -44.34 6.13 22.96
C ILE A 15 -42.88 6.56 22.74
N PRO A 16 -41.89 5.69 22.92
CA PRO A 16 -40.52 6.04 22.56
C PRO A 16 -40.38 6.08 21.03
N LEU A 17 -40.15 7.27 20.50
CA LEU A 17 -39.75 7.46 19.12
C LEU A 17 -38.29 6.99 18.95
N THR A 18 -38.10 5.73 18.57
CA THR A 18 -36.79 5.23 18.22
C THR A 18 -36.39 5.81 16.85
N LEU A 19 -35.59 6.86 16.88
CA LEU A 19 -34.84 7.26 15.68
C LEU A 19 -33.85 6.13 15.34
N GLY A 20 -34.25 5.26 14.41
CA GLY A 20 -33.35 4.32 13.78
C GLY A 20 -32.32 5.09 12.97
N CYS A 21 -31.12 5.29 13.53
CA CYS A 21 -29.96 5.69 12.76
C CYS A 21 -29.61 4.53 11.83
N SER A 22 -30.16 4.52 10.62
CA SER A 22 -29.67 3.65 9.55
C SER A 22 -28.27 4.11 9.18
N SER A 23 -27.27 3.46 9.75
CA SER A 23 -25.89 3.56 9.29
C SER A 23 -25.87 3.02 7.86
N MET A 24 -25.87 3.91 6.88
CA MET A 24 -25.57 3.51 5.52
C MET A 24 -24.17 2.90 5.49
N PRO A 25 -23.98 1.71 4.90
CA PRO A 25 -22.64 1.18 4.71
C PRO A 25 -21.89 2.23 3.87
N ILE A 26 -20.84 2.80 4.45
CA ILE A 26 -19.87 3.59 3.70
C ILE A 26 -19.29 2.59 2.71
N ALA A 27 -19.63 2.74 1.42
CA ALA A 27 -18.98 1.99 0.36
C ALA A 27 -17.48 2.25 0.52
N SER A 28 -16.75 1.22 0.91
CA SER A 28 -15.29 1.28 0.92
C SER A 28 -14.87 1.51 -0.53
N HIS A 29 -14.54 2.75 -0.87
CA HIS A 29 -13.87 3.04 -2.12
C HIS A 29 -12.53 2.30 -2.06
N HIS A 30 -12.49 1.07 -2.57
CA HIS A 30 -11.23 0.41 -2.86
C HIS A 30 -10.57 1.23 -3.96
N GLU A 31 -9.61 2.04 -3.58
CA GLU A 31 -8.82 2.78 -4.53
C GLU A 31 -8.09 1.78 -5.43
N GLU A 32 -8.07 2.03 -6.73
CA GLU A 32 -7.35 1.17 -7.67
C GLU A 32 -5.85 1.17 -7.33
N PRO A 33 -5.23 0.00 -7.23
CA PRO A 33 -3.81 -0.07 -6.94
C PRO A 33 -2.98 0.56 -8.06
N ILE A 34 -1.91 1.23 -7.69
CA ILE A 34 -0.94 1.78 -8.63
C ILE A 34 0.27 0.86 -8.68
N ILE A 35 0.66 0.47 -9.88
CA ILE A 35 1.83 -0.38 -10.09
C ILE A 35 2.96 0.47 -10.67
N GLU A 36 4.15 0.33 -10.11
CA GLU A 36 5.37 0.92 -10.64
C GLU A 36 6.27 -0.21 -11.18
N VAL A 37 6.55 -0.16 -12.48
CA VAL A 37 7.47 -1.10 -13.16
C VAL A 37 8.81 -0.39 -13.33
N ARG A 38 9.88 -1.06 -12.93
CA ARG A 38 11.24 -0.49 -12.94
C ARG A 38 12.21 -1.42 -13.67
N VAL A 39 13.05 -0.83 -14.49
CA VAL A 39 14.15 -1.54 -15.17
C VAL A 39 15.46 -0.90 -14.74
N TYR A 40 16.34 -1.72 -14.20
CA TYR A 40 17.65 -1.31 -13.72
C TYR A 40 18.73 -1.92 -14.57
N LYS A 41 19.72 -1.11 -14.96
CA LYS A 41 21.01 -1.60 -15.45
C LYS A 41 21.89 -1.87 -14.25
N VAL A 42 22.17 -3.15 -14.02
CA VAL A 42 23.06 -3.62 -12.97
C VAL A 42 24.49 -3.64 -13.52
N ALA A 43 25.46 -3.30 -12.69
CA ALA A 43 26.86 -3.34 -13.05
C ALA A 43 27.30 -4.75 -13.47
N ALA A 44 28.12 -4.84 -14.52
CA ALA A 44 28.56 -6.10 -15.07
C ALA A 44 29.17 -7.03 -14.00
N GLY A 45 28.71 -8.29 -13.97
CA GLY A 45 29.16 -9.31 -13.01
C GLY A 45 28.59 -9.17 -11.59
N LYS A 46 27.69 -8.21 -11.35
CA LYS A 46 27.09 -7.99 -10.00
C LYS A 46 25.65 -8.47 -9.86
N MET A 47 25.07 -9.09 -10.87
CA MET A 47 23.66 -9.49 -10.84
C MET A 47 23.33 -10.41 -9.66
N ASP A 48 24.11 -11.47 -9.42
CA ASP A 48 23.87 -12.42 -8.31
C ASP A 48 23.94 -11.75 -6.93
N GLU A 49 24.84 -10.78 -6.77
CA GLU A 49 24.94 -10.03 -5.52
C GLU A 49 23.78 -9.03 -5.37
N TRP A 50 23.38 -8.43 -6.48
CA TRP A 50 22.23 -7.52 -6.53
C TRP A 50 20.93 -8.27 -6.18
N GLU A 51 20.68 -9.43 -6.79
CA GLU A 51 19.49 -10.22 -6.50
C GLU A 51 19.39 -10.58 -5.01
N ARG A 52 20.51 -11.09 -4.43
CA ARG A 52 20.54 -11.36 -2.98
C ARG A 52 20.27 -10.12 -2.15
N PHE A 53 20.91 -9.01 -2.47
CA PHE A 53 20.70 -7.74 -1.77
C PHE A 53 19.24 -7.28 -1.88
N PHE A 54 18.66 -7.39 -3.08
CA PHE A 54 17.27 -7.00 -3.34
C PHE A 54 16.32 -7.85 -2.48
N HIS A 55 16.43 -9.17 -2.56
CA HIS A 55 15.51 -10.07 -1.84
C HIS A 55 15.71 -10.03 -0.33
N ASP A 56 16.94 -10.03 0.14
CA ASP A 56 17.23 -10.12 1.57
C ASP A 56 17.06 -8.80 2.32
N LYS A 57 17.26 -7.67 1.63
CA LYS A 57 17.33 -6.35 2.29
C LYS A 57 16.32 -5.32 1.81
N LEU A 58 15.81 -5.42 0.57
CA LEU A 58 14.92 -4.40 0.02
C LEU A 58 13.45 -4.78 0.00
N VAL A 59 13.11 -6.07 -0.06
CA VAL A 59 11.71 -6.52 -0.15
C VAL A 59 10.97 -6.23 1.16
N GLU A 60 11.38 -6.84 2.25
CA GLU A 60 10.70 -6.73 3.54
C GLU A 60 10.50 -5.28 4.03
N PRO A 61 11.50 -4.38 3.97
CA PRO A 61 11.30 -2.99 4.39
C PRO A 61 10.28 -2.23 3.53
N GLN A 62 10.20 -2.51 2.24
CA GLN A 62 9.17 -1.93 1.37
C GLN A 62 7.79 -2.45 1.73
N GLU A 63 7.64 -3.75 1.97
CA GLU A 63 6.38 -4.36 2.39
C GLU A 63 5.90 -3.83 3.75
N LYS A 64 6.81 -3.64 4.70
CA LYS A 64 6.51 -2.97 5.97
C LYS A 64 6.03 -1.53 5.82
N ALA A 65 6.45 -0.85 4.75
CA ALA A 65 6.00 0.49 4.41
C ALA A 65 4.68 0.51 3.61
N GLY A 66 4.05 -0.65 3.37
CA GLY A 66 2.80 -0.78 2.60
C GLY A 66 3.00 -1.00 1.11
N ILE A 67 4.25 -1.07 0.62
CA ILE A 67 4.58 -1.23 -0.80
C ILE A 67 4.78 -2.72 -1.09
N LYS A 68 3.85 -3.34 -1.80
CA LYS A 68 3.94 -4.76 -2.15
C LYS A 68 4.86 -5.00 -3.34
N ILE A 69 5.85 -5.88 -3.21
CA ILE A 69 6.68 -6.32 -4.34
C ILE A 69 5.91 -7.39 -5.13
N LEU A 70 5.70 -7.16 -6.42
CA LEU A 70 4.94 -8.06 -7.28
C LEU A 70 5.83 -9.02 -8.06
N THR A 71 6.88 -8.49 -8.67
CA THR A 71 7.79 -9.26 -9.56
C THR A 71 9.21 -8.77 -9.43
N ALA A 72 10.16 -9.68 -9.67
CA ALA A 72 11.58 -9.37 -9.79
C ALA A 72 12.22 -10.41 -10.72
N TYR A 73 12.80 -9.95 -11.83
CA TYR A 73 13.33 -10.83 -12.89
C TYR A 73 14.63 -10.29 -13.47
N CYS A 74 15.54 -11.19 -13.80
CA CYS A 74 16.64 -10.92 -14.74
C CYS A 74 16.17 -11.18 -16.16
N THR A 75 16.64 -10.41 -17.13
CA THR A 75 16.26 -10.62 -18.53
C THR A 75 17.16 -11.68 -19.19
N LEU A 76 16.60 -12.46 -20.11
CA LEU A 76 17.35 -13.47 -20.84
C LEU A 76 18.23 -12.88 -21.98
N GLY A 77 17.85 -11.71 -22.48
CA GLY A 77 18.56 -11.05 -23.60
C GLY A 77 19.70 -10.14 -23.18
N ASP A 78 19.67 -9.58 -21.99
CA ASP A 78 20.75 -8.78 -21.40
C ASP A 78 20.87 -9.17 -19.91
N GLU A 79 21.91 -9.90 -19.59
CA GLU A 79 22.18 -10.41 -18.24
C GLU A 79 22.39 -9.30 -17.18
N ASN A 80 22.56 -8.05 -17.62
CA ASN A 80 22.72 -6.91 -16.73
C ASN A 80 21.42 -6.12 -16.50
N LEU A 81 20.29 -6.54 -17.08
CA LEU A 81 18.99 -5.90 -16.83
C LEU A 81 18.18 -6.65 -15.79
N PHE A 82 17.75 -5.91 -14.77
CA PHE A 82 16.87 -6.37 -13.72
C PHE A 82 15.53 -5.63 -13.81
N VAL A 83 14.43 -6.39 -14.01
CA VAL A 83 13.07 -5.87 -14.15
C VAL A 83 12.27 -6.25 -12.92
N TRP A 84 11.70 -5.27 -12.26
CA TRP A 84 10.88 -5.53 -11.09
C TRP A 84 9.67 -4.60 -11.02
N SER A 85 8.68 -5.00 -10.30
CA SER A 85 7.48 -4.19 -10.10
C SER A 85 7.01 -4.21 -8.66
N ARG A 86 6.40 -3.09 -8.27
CA ARG A 86 5.81 -2.91 -6.95
C ARG A 86 4.45 -2.25 -7.05
N GLN A 87 3.62 -2.50 -6.06
CA GLN A 87 2.26 -2.00 -5.97
C GLN A 87 2.10 -1.11 -4.75
N PHE A 88 1.49 0.03 -4.96
CA PHE A 88 0.97 0.93 -3.93
C PHE A 88 -0.52 0.68 -3.75
N SER A 89 -1.05 0.92 -2.55
CA SER A 89 -2.44 0.66 -2.21
C SER A 89 -3.44 1.53 -3.01
N GLY A 90 -2.99 2.68 -3.49
CA GLY A 90 -3.76 3.59 -4.33
C GLY A 90 -2.98 4.88 -4.63
N LYS A 91 -3.57 5.72 -5.48
CA LYS A 91 -2.95 7.00 -5.86
C LYS A 91 -2.80 7.97 -4.69
N ALA A 92 -3.80 8.01 -3.79
CA ALA A 92 -3.78 8.88 -2.62
C ALA A 92 -2.67 8.48 -1.64
N ASN A 93 -2.45 7.18 -1.44
CA ASN A 93 -1.52 6.65 -0.45
C ASN A 93 -0.07 6.53 -0.94
N MET A 94 0.14 6.54 -2.26
CA MET A 94 1.44 6.30 -2.88
C MET A 94 2.56 7.21 -2.34
N ALA A 95 2.25 8.48 -2.09
CA ALA A 95 3.24 9.44 -1.57
C ALA A 95 3.64 9.11 -0.13
N GLU A 96 2.67 8.72 0.70
CA GLU A 96 2.89 8.34 2.09
C GLU A 96 3.68 7.02 2.19
N GLU A 97 3.28 5.99 1.45
CA GLU A 97 3.96 4.69 1.39
C GLU A 97 5.42 4.85 0.91
N ARG A 98 5.66 5.67 -0.11
CA ARG A 98 7.02 6.03 -0.54
C ARG A 98 7.80 6.72 0.57
N ALA A 99 7.19 7.69 1.25
CA ALA A 99 7.83 8.40 2.33
C ALA A 99 8.14 7.47 3.50
N ALA A 100 7.23 6.56 3.88
CA ALA A 100 7.44 5.57 4.92
C ALA A 100 8.69 4.72 4.68
N PHE A 101 8.97 4.36 3.43
CA PHE A 101 10.19 3.64 3.08
C PHE A 101 11.41 4.56 2.96
N TYR A 102 11.39 5.55 2.06
CA TYR A 102 12.58 6.35 1.72
C TYR A 102 12.97 7.37 2.79
N GLN A 103 12.07 7.71 3.72
CA GLN A 103 12.37 8.57 4.87
C GLN A 103 12.72 7.78 6.13
N SER A 104 12.63 6.45 6.12
CA SER A 104 13.01 5.61 7.24
C SER A 104 14.50 5.72 7.57
N ASP A 105 14.84 5.53 8.84
CA ASP A 105 16.23 5.51 9.28
C ASP A 105 17.00 4.34 8.67
N LEU A 106 16.33 3.19 8.49
CA LEU A 106 16.90 2.03 7.82
C LEU A 106 17.35 2.36 6.39
N TRP A 107 16.50 3.03 5.62
CA TRP A 107 16.88 3.45 4.27
C TRP A 107 18.02 4.46 4.26
N LYS A 108 17.88 5.54 5.04
CA LYS A 108 18.82 6.66 5.00
C LYS A 108 20.21 6.29 5.52
N ASN A 109 20.26 5.52 6.60
CA ASN A 109 21.49 5.29 7.33
C ASN A 109 22.17 3.95 7.01
N ASN A 110 21.43 3.01 6.41
CA ASN A 110 21.93 1.66 6.14
C ASN A 110 21.84 1.28 4.66
N LEU A 111 20.62 1.12 4.13
CA LEU A 111 20.42 0.54 2.81
C LEU A 111 20.95 1.42 1.65
N ARG A 112 20.65 2.70 1.69
CA ARG A 112 21.10 3.64 0.66
C ARG A 112 22.62 3.82 0.62
N PRO A 113 23.32 4.00 1.77
CA PRO A 113 24.79 4.01 1.80
C PRO A 113 25.39 2.71 1.25
N GLU A 114 24.88 1.54 1.69
CA GLU A 114 25.38 0.24 1.24
C GLU A 114 25.15 0.05 -0.27
N LEU A 115 23.98 0.41 -0.81
CA LEU A 115 23.72 0.40 -2.24
C LEU A 115 24.74 1.23 -3.03
N LYS A 116 25.03 2.41 -2.52
CA LYS A 116 25.99 3.32 -3.15
C LYS A 116 27.41 2.78 -3.11
N GLU A 117 27.81 2.25 -1.97
CA GLU A 117 29.16 1.68 -1.75
C GLU A 117 29.39 0.46 -2.67
N ARG A 118 28.42 -0.45 -2.74
CA ARG A 118 28.49 -1.65 -3.57
C ARG A 118 28.42 -1.36 -5.06
N GLY A 119 27.82 -0.22 -5.45
CA GLY A 119 27.74 0.19 -6.85
C GLY A 119 27.01 -0.82 -7.73
N PHE A 120 25.89 -1.36 -7.25
CA PHE A 120 25.11 -2.36 -7.99
C PHE A 120 24.43 -1.76 -9.23
N ILE A 121 23.87 -0.58 -9.09
CA ILE A 121 23.02 0.02 -10.12
C ILE A 121 23.82 1.10 -10.88
N GLU A 122 24.08 0.84 -12.15
CA GLU A 122 24.69 1.82 -13.06
C GLU A 122 23.67 2.88 -13.45
N LYS A 123 22.44 2.43 -13.77
CA LYS A 123 21.38 3.29 -14.27
C LYS A 123 19.99 2.72 -13.98
N VAL A 124 19.06 3.59 -13.68
CA VAL A 124 17.63 3.28 -13.75
C VAL A 124 17.18 3.58 -15.17
N GLU A 125 16.96 2.53 -15.98
CA GLU A 125 16.63 2.68 -17.39
C GLU A 125 15.21 3.19 -17.58
N ILE A 126 14.26 2.56 -16.91
CA ILE A 126 12.82 2.81 -17.09
C ILE A 126 12.13 2.81 -15.74
N VAL A 127 11.20 3.74 -15.57
CA VAL A 127 10.21 3.72 -14.49
C VAL A 127 8.85 4.06 -15.09
N TYR A 128 7.95 3.08 -15.11
CA TYR A 128 6.54 3.28 -15.48
C TYR A 128 5.66 3.25 -14.24
N THR A 129 4.75 4.20 -14.15
CA THR A 129 3.64 4.14 -13.19
C THR A 129 2.38 3.82 -13.97
N VAL A 130 1.79 2.67 -13.71
CA VAL A 130 0.64 2.14 -14.45
C VAL A 130 -0.48 1.74 -13.50
N ARG A 131 -1.69 1.68 -13.99
CA ARG A 131 -2.83 1.08 -13.31
C ARG A 131 -3.16 -0.25 -13.97
N PRO A 132 -3.80 -1.20 -13.29
CA PRO A 132 -4.35 -2.37 -13.95
C PRO A 132 -5.28 -1.96 -15.10
N SER A 133 -5.17 -2.64 -16.23
CA SER A 133 -6.17 -2.46 -17.29
C SER A 133 -7.49 -3.05 -16.80
N MET A 134 -8.60 -2.36 -17.05
CA MET A 134 -9.91 -2.97 -16.86
C MET A 134 -10.03 -4.10 -17.91
N GLY A 135 -9.88 -5.33 -17.46
CA GLY A 135 -10.30 -6.48 -18.24
C GLY A 135 -11.81 -6.39 -18.38
N ASP A 136 -12.31 -6.39 -19.61
CA ASP A 136 -13.74 -6.57 -19.83
C ASP A 136 -14.10 -7.91 -19.18
N GLY A 137 -14.85 -7.88 -18.09
CA GLY A 137 -15.23 -9.07 -17.33
C GLY A 137 -16.13 -10.04 -18.13
N LYS A 138 -15.71 -10.39 -19.32
CA LYS A 138 -16.28 -11.41 -20.19
C LYS A 138 -15.31 -12.58 -20.29
N GLY A 139 -15.37 -13.42 -19.31
CA GLY A 139 -14.87 -14.76 -19.32
C GLY A 139 -16.02 -15.71 -19.09
#